data_7d87fbf98fdfa7258d4dfc83e45a8c1b
#
_entry.id   7d87fbf98fdfa7258d4dfc83e45a8c1b
#
_cell.length_a   1.000
_cell.length_b   1.000
_cell.length_c   1.000
_cell.angle_alpha   90.00
_cell.angle_beta   90.00
_cell.angle_gamma   90.00
#
_symmetry.space_group_name_H-M   'P 1'
#
loop_
_entity.id
_entity.type
_entity.pdbx_description
1 polymer ?
#
loop_
_entity_poly.entity_id
_entity_poly.type
_entity_poly.pdbx_seq_one_letter_code
_entity_poly.pdbx_strand_id
1 'polypeptide(L)'
;MGKGIYLLAVFPDIGTVLKMISITRLYITRIFSSFKIKKYRYLWASDCLQAWAEYMELIVLSWLILEISSSPLLVGLYGALRFMGTIMSPVFGVLVDKFDRKMLLVLIRGSFALNGIIILCITFAGILTTTAILIMAGFLGLSKTFDMVIRQSILPAVVGDKNLNNGVALSRAGGDVTQMIGPILGGVVLAFLSVKVSYGIIVGLYLISLFCAITIEKVSVKSSA
;
A
#
# COMPACT_ATOMS: atom_id res chain seq x y z
N MET A 1 32.34 23.46 -50.96
CA MET A 1 33.03 22.73 -49.88
C MET A 1 32.44 23.22 -48.56
N GLY A 2 31.54 22.47 -47.91
CA GLY A 2 30.91 22.97 -46.69
C GLY A 2 29.68 22.20 -46.24
N LYS A 3 29.59 20.88 -46.46
CA LYS A 3 28.44 20.06 -46.03
C LYS A 3 28.81 18.82 -45.17
N GLY A 4 30.06 18.69 -44.72
CA GLY A 4 30.54 17.50 -44.00
C GLY A 4 30.68 17.65 -42.46
N ILE A 5 30.45 18.84 -41.89
CA ILE A 5 30.80 19.12 -40.49
C ILE A 5 29.59 18.92 -39.52
N TYR A 6 28.38 18.91 -40.02
CA TYR A 6 27.19 18.80 -39.16
C TYR A 6 26.78 17.36 -38.77
N LEU A 7 27.40 16.32 -39.37
CA LEU A 7 27.04 14.92 -39.12
C LEU A 7 27.80 14.30 -37.94
N LEU A 8 28.90 14.89 -37.49
CA LEU A 8 29.73 14.42 -36.37
C LEU A 8 29.25 14.92 -34.99
N ALA A 9 28.34 15.89 -34.97
CA ALA A 9 27.83 16.46 -33.71
C ALA A 9 26.63 15.67 -33.09
N VAL A 10 26.15 14.64 -33.78
CA VAL A 10 24.94 13.86 -33.32
C VAL A 10 25.31 12.59 -32.58
N PHE A 11 26.56 12.10 -32.68
CA PHE A 11 26.96 10.93 -31.88
C PHE A 11 27.76 11.42 -30.66
N PRO A 12 27.22 11.26 -29.44
CA PRO A 12 27.99 11.57 -28.25
C PRO A 12 29.23 10.66 -28.22
N ASP A 13 30.39 11.28 -27.94
CA ASP A 13 31.66 10.57 -27.78
C ASP A 13 31.47 9.39 -26.80
N ILE A 14 32.10 8.24 -27.10
CA ILE A 14 32.04 7.02 -26.29
C ILE A 14 32.34 7.32 -24.83
N GLY A 15 33.24 8.26 -24.53
CA GLY A 15 33.52 8.75 -23.20
C GLY A 15 32.31 9.38 -22.51
N THR A 16 31.51 10.16 -23.25
CA THR A 16 30.27 10.77 -22.74
C THR A 16 29.21 9.72 -22.48
N VAL A 17 29.06 8.73 -23.35
CA VAL A 17 28.12 7.60 -23.15
C VAL A 17 28.51 6.76 -21.93
N LEU A 18 29.79 6.43 -21.79
CA LEU A 18 30.29 5.68 -20.61
C LEU A 18 30.09 6.48 -19.32
N LYS A 19 30.30 7.78 -19.33
CA LYS A 19 30.07 8.67 -18.20
C LYS A 19 28.59 8.76 -17.86
N MET A 20 27.69 8.84 -18.83
CA MET A 20 26.24 8.77 -18.63
C MET A 20 25.82 7.42 -18.04
N ILE A 21 26.34 6.31 -18.55
CA ILE A 21 26.05 4.96 -18.04
C ILE A 21 26.54 4.82 -16.58
N SER A 22 27.74 5.31 -16.27
CA SER A 22 28.29 5.27 -14.91
C SER A 22 27.48 6.13 -13.93
N ILE A 23 27.07 7.31 -14.36
CA ILE A 23 26.20 8.20 -13.58
C ILE A 23 24.84 7.55 -13.36
N THR A 24 24.22 7.03 -14.41
CA THR A 24 22.92 6.33 -14.31
C THR A 24 23.00 5.11 -13.38
N ARG A 25 24.07 4.32 -13.45
CA ARG A 25 24.30 3.19 -12.55
C ARG A 25 24.47 3.64 -11.09
N LEU A 26 25.13 4.77 -10.86
CA LEU A 26 25.30 5.37 -9.54
C LEU A 26 23.95 5.88 -8.97
N TYR A 27 23.10 6.48 -9.82
CA TYR A 27 21.76 6.91 -9.44
C TYR A 27 20.86 5.71 -9.12
N ILE A 28 20.85 4.68 -9.96
CA ILE A 28 20.06 3.46 -9.74
C ILE A 28 20.47 2.77 -8.42
N THR A 29 21.77 2.62 -8.16
CA THR A 29 22.24 2.01 -6.90
C THR A 29 21.91 2.85 -5.68
N ARG A 30 21.83 4.17 -5.80
CA ARG A 30 21.35 5.06 -4.74
C ARG A 30 19.85 4.95 -4.52
N ILE A 31 19.05 4.86 -5.58
CA ILE A 31 17.58 4.70 -5.51
C ILE A 31 17.21 3.41 -4.74
N PHE A 32 17.93 2.32 -4.96
CA PHE A 32 17.65 1.05 -4.30
C PHE A 32 18.45 0.84 -3.00
N SER A 33 19.11 1.88 -2.46
CA SER A 33 19.93 1.74 -1.24
C SER A 33 19.10 1.29 -0.02
N SER A 34 17.85 1.73 0.10
CA SER A 34 16.97 1.35 1.19
C SER A 34 16.61 -0.14 1.18
N PHE A 35 16.59 -0.81 0.03
CA PHE A 35 16.37 -2.26 -0.05
C PHE A 35 17.51 -3.10 0.50
N LYS A 36 18.71 -2.52 0.76
CA LYS A 36 19.79 -3.22 1.48
C LYS A 36 19.43 -3.47 2.94
N ILE A 37 18.51 -2.69 3.48
CA ILE A 37 18.03 -2.81 4.87
C ILE A 37 16.97 -3.89 4.94
N LYS A 38 17.27 -5.01 5.63
CA LYS A 38 16.36 -6.16 5.76
C LYS A 38 14.98 -5.75 6.32
N LYS A 39 14.96 -4.92 7.38
CA LYS A 39 13.73 -4.42 8.01
C LYS A 39 12.86 -3.62 7.01
N TYR A 40 13.49 -2.80 6.16
CA TYR A 40 12.78 -2.02 5.15
C TYR A 40 12.12 -2.91 4.08
N ARG A 41 12.79 -3.99 3.64
CA ARG A 41 12.21 -4.93 2.67
C ARG A 41 10.90 -5.55 3.17
N TYR A 42 10.87 -5.99 4.43
CA TYR A 42 9.66 -6.56 5.02
C TYR A 42 8.55 -5.50 5.20
N LEU A 43 8.93 -4.29 5.62
CA LEU A 43 7.98 -3.17 5.75
C LEU A 43 7.37 -2.83 4.38
N TRP A 44 8.22 -2.62 3.37
CA TRP A 44 7.80 -2.29 2.01
C TRP A 44 6.93 -3.39 1.38
N ALA A 45 7.30 -4.65 1.54
CA ALA A 45 6.51 -5.78 1.06
C ALA A 45 5.15 -5.85 1.76
N SER A 46 5.11 -5.70 3.08
CA SER A 46 3.87 -5.62 3.86
C SER A 46 2.98 -4.48 3.36
N ASP A 47 3.56 -3.30 3.11
CA ASP A 47 2.82 -2.12 2.64
C ASP A 47 2.24 -2.30 1.24
N CYS A 48 3.02 -2.86 0.31
CA CYS A 48 2.55 -3.12 -1.05
C CYS A 48 1.44 -4.19 -1.07
N LEU A 49 1.60 -5.29 -0.33
CA LEU A 49 0.59 -6.36 -0.25
C LEU A 49 -0.71 -5.85 0.36
N GLN A 50 -0.60 -5.05 1.42
CA GLN A 50 -1.75 -4.40 2.04
C GLN A 50 -2.47 -3.47 1.06
N ALA A 51 -1.73 -2.61 0.36
CA ALA A 51 -2.30 -1.68 -0.61
C ALA A 51 -2.97 -2.42 -1.77
N TRP A 52 -2.38 -3.51 -2.28
CA TRP A 52 -3.01 -4.33 -3.31
C TRP A 52 -4.34 -4.91 -2.82
N ALA A 53 -4.37 -5.51 -1.62
CA ALA A 53 -5.60 -6.03 -1.05
C ALA A 53 -6.67 -4.94 -0.93
N GLU A 54 -6.32 -3.75 -0.40
CA GLU A 54 -7.24 -2.63 -0.23
C GLU A 54 -7.82 -2.12 -1.54
N TYR A 55 -7.00 -1.97 -2.60
CA TYR A 55 -7.48 -1.48 -3.89
C TYR A 55 -8.29 -2.52 -4.66
N MET A 56 -7.95 -3.82 -4.55
CA MET A 56 -8.79 -4.91 -5.06
C MET A 56 -10.14 -4.95 -4.33
N GLU A 57 -10.12 -4.87 -3.00
CA GLU A 57 -11.33 -4.86 -2.15
C GLU A 57 -12.25 -3.70 -2.49
N LEU A 58 -11.67 -2.50 -2.74
CA LEU A 58 -12.44 -1.33 -3.13
C LEU A 58 -13.32 -1.61 -4.35
N ILE A 59 -12.79 -2.24 -5.38
CA ILE A 59 -13.53 -2.55 -6.60
C ILE A 59 -14.55 -3.66 -6.37
N VAL A 60 -14.13 -4.76 -5.73
CA VAL A 60 -14.98 -5.93 -5.51
C VAL A 60 -16.21 -5.57 -4.66
N LEU A 61 -16.03 -4.82 -3.57
CA LEU A 61 -17.15 -4.41 -2.71
C LEU A 61 -18.00 -3.31 -3.34
N SER A 62 -17.42 -2.36 -4.09
CA SER A 62 -18.20 -1.36 -4.84
C SER A 62 -19.12 -2.02 -5.84
N TRP A 63 -18.61 -2.99 -6.59
CA TRP A 63 -19.42 -3.79 -7.51
C TRP A 63 -20.53 -4.55 -6.80
N LEU A 64 -20.19 -5.23 -5.71
CA LEU A 64 -21.14 -6.03 -4.96
C LEU A 64 -22.27 -5.19 -4.33
N ILE A 65 -21.96 -4.00 -3.81
CA ILE A 65 -22.97 -3.06 -3.33
C ILE A 65 -23.92 -2.70 -4.47
N LEU A 66 -23.39 -2.39 -5.64
CA LEU A 66 -24.21 -2.03 -6.80
C LEU A 66 -25.10 -3.19 -7.24
N GLU A 67 -24.57 -4.40 -7.26
CA GLU A 67 -25.29 -5.63 -7.63
C GLU A 67 -26.44 -5.94 -6.65
N ILE A 68 -26.19 -5.84 -5.33
CA ILE A 68 -27.20 -6.16 -4.30
C ILE A 68 -28.25 -5.04 -4.16
N SER A 69 -27.82 -3.78 -4.21
CA SER A 69 -28.71 -2.65 -3.87
C SER A 69 -29.26 -1.90 -5.07
N SER A 70 -28.67 -2.06 -6.26
CA SER A 70 -28.95 -1.28 -7.48
C SER A 70 -28.88 0.24 -7.25
N SER A 71 -28.17 0.69 -6.21
CA SER A 71 -28.11 2.10 -5.78
C SER A 71 -26.70 2.67 -5.91
N PRO A 72 -26.44 3.57 -6.90
CA PRO A 72 -25.17 4.29 -7.00
C PRO A 72 -24.87 5.16 -5.76
N LEU A 73 -25.91 5.63 -5.05
CA LEU A 73 -25.74 6.40 -3.82
C LEU A 73 -25.04 5.59 -2.74
N LEU A 74 -25.37 4.30 -2.57
CA LEU A 74 -24.74 3.43 -1.59
C LEU A 74 -23.29 3.10 -1.94
N VAL A 75 -22.94 3.04 -3.23
CA VAL A 75 -21.56 2.96 -3.69
C VAL A 75 -20.79 4.23 -3.33
N GLY A 76 -21.39 5.40 -3.54
CA GLY A 76 -20.81 6.68 -3.10
C GLY A 76 -20.61 6.74 -1.58
N LEU A 77 -21.59 6.28 -0.80
CA LEU A 77 -21.53 6.21 0.66
C LEU A 77 -20.39 5.26 1.11
N TYR A 78 -20.23 4.10 0.46
CA TYR A 78 -19.11 3.18 0.71
C TYR A 78 -17.77 3.88 0.53
N GLY A 79 -17.58 4.61 -0.58
CA GLY A 79 -16.38 5.41 -0.83
C GLY A 79 -16.16 6.46 0.26
N ALA A 80 -17.19 7.21 0.64
CA ALA A 80 -17.10 8.22 1.70
C ALA A 80 -16.71 7.63 3.05
N LEU A 81 -17.29 6.49 3.44
CA LEU A 81 -16.95 5.79 4.68
C LEU A 81 -15.48 5.34 4.72
N ARG A 82 -14.90 4.92 3.60
CA ARG A 82 -13.49 4.54 3.51
C ARG A 82 -12.51 5.72 3.70
N PHE A 83 -12.96 6.95 3.52
CA PHE A 83 -12.15 8.15 3.74
C PHE A 83 -12.51 8.89 5.05
N MET A 84 -13.56 8.49 5.74
CA MET A 84 -14.05 9.15 6.97
C MET A 84 -12.97 9.22 8.05
N GLY A 85 -12.12 8.21 8.15
CA GLY A 85 -11.03 8.17 9.14
C GLY A 85 -10.02 9.30 9.00
N THR A 86 -9.89 9.91 7.81
CA THR A 86 -8.91 10.98 7.56
C THR A 86 -9.11 12.19 8.50
N ILE A 87 -10.35 12.47 8.91
CA ILE A 87 -10.69 13.51 9.87
C ILE A 87 -10.07 13.22 11.25
N MET A 88 -9.92 11.94 11.60
CA MET A 88 -9.36 11.49 12.90
C MET A 88 -7.82 11.40 12.90
N SER A 89 -7.16 11.71 11.79
CA SER A 89 -5.69 11.61 11.64
C SER A 89 -4.90 12.29 12.77
N PRO A 90 -5.23 13.53 13.25
CA PRO A 90 -4.49 14.15 14.34
C PRO A 90 -4.57 13.38 15.67
N VAL A 91 -5.74 12.78 15.95
CA VAL A 91 -5.94 11.95 17.16
C VAL A 91 -5.09 10.69 17.09
N PHE A 92 -5.04 10.05 15.93
CA PHE A 92 -4.21 8.86 15.71
C PHE A 92 -2.72 9.17 15.82
N GLY A 93 -2.27 10.36 15.42
CA GLY A 93 -0.89 10.81 15.63
C GLY A 93 -0.47 10.76 17.09
N VAL A 94 -1.27 11.36 17.97
CA VAL A 94 -1.01 11.36 19.43
C VAL A 94 -0.99 9.94 20.00
N LEU A 95 -1.84 9.06 19.47
CA LEU A 95 -1.91 7.66 19.93
C LEU A 95 -0.65 6.88 19.50
N VAL A 96 -0.19 7.06 18.27
CA VAL A 96 1.01 6.38 17.73
C VAL A 96 2.27 6.76 18.51
N ASP A 97 2.34 7.99 19.03
CA ASP A 97 3.50 8.44 19.80
C ASP A 97 3.59 7.81 21.21
N LYS A 98 2.46 7.30 21.74
CA LYS A 98 2.39 6.70 23.09
C LYS A 98 2.70 5.21 23.13
N PHE A 99 2.57 4.50 22.01
CA PHE A 99 2.67 3.04 21.96
C PHE A 99 3.81 2.57 21.07
N ASP A 100 4.21 1.30 21.23
CA ASP A 100 5.19 0.66 20.34
C ASP A 100 4.64 0.60 18.90
N ARG A 101 5.32 1.30 18.00
CA ARG A 101 4.91 1.44 16.59
C ARG A 101 4.82 0.10 15.87
N LYS A 102 5.70 -0.87 16.21
CA LYS A 102 5.63 -2.21 15.64
C LYS A 102 4.38 -2.94 16.12
N MET A 103 4.09 -2.88 17.42
CA MET A 103 2.88 -3.49 17.98
C MET A 103 1.63 -2.92 17.31
N LEU A 104 1.55 -1.60 17.16
CA LEU A 104 0.45 -0.94 16.50
C LEU A 104 0.32 -1.37 15.03
N LEU A 105 1.44 -1.49 14.30
CA LEU A 105 1.43 -1.96 12.91
C LEU A 105 0.86 -3.38 12.81
N VAL A 106 1.28 -4.30 13.67
CA VAL A 106 0.78 -5.69 13.68
C VAL A 106 -0.70 -5.73 14.03
N LEU A 107 -1.14 -4.95 15.02
CA LEU A 107 -2.54 -4.89 15.42
C LEU A 107 -3.43 -4.37 14.28
N ILE A 108 -3.01 -3.30 13.61
CA ILE A 108 -3.81 -2.74 12.52
C ILE A 108 -3.85 -3.67 11.30
N ARG A 109 -2.73 -4.34 10.94
CA ARG A 109 -2.71 -5.36 9.90
C ARG A 109 -3.60 -6.56 10.26
N GLY A 110 -3.60 -6.95 11.52
CA GLY A 110 -4.50 -7.97 12.06
C GLY A 110 -5.97 -7.58 11.93
N SER A 111 -6.31 -6.31 12.18
CA SER A 111 -7.69 -5.84 12.04
C SER A 111 -8.18 -5.87 10.58
N PHE A 112 -7.31 -5.54 9.60
CA PHE A 112 -7.65 -5.70 8.18
C PHE A 112 -7.86 -7.17 7.81
N ALA A 113 -6.97 -8.07 8.23
CA ALA A 113 -7.11 -9.50 7.97
C ALA A 113 -8.39 -10.06 8.61
N LEU A 114 -8.67 -9.68 9.86
CA LEU A 114 -9.91 -10.10 10.57
C LEU A 114 -11.16 -9.60 9.84
N ASN A 115 -11.19 -8.33 9.46
CA ASN A 115 -12.31 -7.75 8.71
C ASN A 115 -12.51 -8.50 7.39
N GLY A 116 -11.44 -8.75 6.64
CA GLY A 116 -11.48 -9.53 5.41
C GLY A 116 -12.01 -10.94 5.61
N ILE A 117 -11.58 -11.64 6.67
CA ILE A 117 -12.08 -12.99 7.02
C ILE A 117 -13.58 -12.94 7.35
N ILE A 118 -14.03 -11.95 8.13
CA ILE A 118 -15.45 -11.79 8.48
C ILE A 118 -16.29 -11.63 7.20
N ILE A 119 -15.90 -10.73 6.29
CA ILE A 119 -16.63 -10.53 5.03
C ILE A 119 -16.58 -11.80 4.17
N LEU A 120 -15.46 -12.50 4.12
CA LEU A 120 -15.35 -13.76 3.40
C LEU A 120 -16.32 -14.82 3.95
N CYS A 121 -16.37 -14.99 5.28
CA CYS A 121 -17.27 -15.93 5.93
C CYS A 121 -18.74 -15.61 5.66
N ILE A 122 -19.13 -14.34 5.78
CA ILE A 122 -20.50 -13.86 5.50
C ILE A 122 -20.84 -14.07 4.01
N THR A 123 -19.88 -13.87 3.11
CA THR A 123 -20.04 -14.12 1.66
C THR A 123 -20.24 -15.60 1.36
N PHE A 124 -19.50 -16.48 2.03
CA PHE A 124 -19.67 -17.93 1.87
C PHE A 124 -21.02 -18.41 2.42
N ALA A 125 -21.46 -17.85 3.55
CA ALA A 125 -22.74 -18.14 4.15
C ALA A 125 -23.96 -17.63 3.33
N GLY A 126 -23.72 -16.77 2.32
CA GLY A 126 -24.77 -16.20 1.47
C GLY A 126 -25.66 -15.16 2.17
N ILE A 127 -25.22 -14.64 3.32
CA ILE A 127 -25.98 -13.67 4.15
C ILE A 127 -25.39 -12.26 4.07
N LEU A 128 -24.53 -12.00 3.08
CA LEU A 128 -23.90 -10.69 2.90
C LEU A 128 -24.93 -9.65 2.48
N THR A 129 -25.07 -8.61 3.28
CA THR A 129 -25.99 -7.49 3.04
C THR A 129 -25.20 -6.20 2.78
N THR A 130 -25.80 -5.27 2.05
CA THR A 130 -25.22 -3.94 1.82
C THR A 130 -24.92 -3.21 3.12
N THR A 131 -25.78 -3.33 4.12
CA THR A 131 -25.58 -2.72 5.45
C THR A 131 -24.34 -3.27 6.14
N ALA A 132 -24.11 -4.59 6.08
CA ALA A 132 -22.91 -5.20 6.65
C ALA A 132 -21.65 -4.69 5.97
N ILE A 133 -21.64 -4.57 4.63
CA ILE A 133 -20.51 -4.01 3.87
C ILE A 133 -20.24 -2.55 4.29
N LEU A 134 -21.26 -1.73 4.45
CA LEU A 134 -21.11 -0.32 4.84
C LEU A 134 -20.55 -0.18 6.26
N ILE A 135 -21.01 -0.98 7.21
CA ILE A 135 -20.47 -0.99 8.59
C ILE A 135 -18.98 -1.37 8.55
N MET A 136 -18.64 -2.44 7.83
CA MET A 136 -17.25 -2.89 7.68
C MET A 136 -16.39 -1.86 6.96
N ALA A 137 -16.94 -1.13 5.98
CA ALA A 137 -16.25 -0.04 5.29
C ALA A 137 -15.89 1.12 6.21
N GLY A 138 -16.78 1.50 7.13
CA GLY A 138 -16.50 2.51 8.15
C GLY A 138 -15.33 2.12 9.05
N PHE A 139 -15.33 0.86 9.53
CA PHE A 139 -14.23 0.32 10.32
C PHE A 139 -12.91 0.28 9.54
N LEU A 140 -12.95 -0.14 8.26
CA LEU A 140 -11.78 -0.13 7.38
C LEU A 140 -11.25 1.28 7.12
N GLY A 141 -12.12 2.27 6.97
CA GLY A 141 -11.73 3.67 6.77
C GLY A 141 -10.95 4.23 7.97
N LEU A 142 -11.40 3.94 9.19
CA LEU A 142 -10.68 4.29 10.41
C LEU A 142 -9.33 3.55 10.49
N SER A 143 -9.34 2.25 10.25
CA SER A 143 -8.14 1.40 10.26
C SER A 143 -7.11 1.86 9.24
N LYS A 144 -7.54 2.25 8.02
CA LYS A 144 -6.67 2.75 6.96
C LYS A 144 -5.95 4.03 7.35
N THR A 145 -6.66 4.97 7.96
CA THR A 145 -6.05 6.23 8.40
C THR A 145 -5.04 5.98 9.50
N PHE A 146 -5.37 5.11 10.46
CA PHE A 146 -4.45 4.75 11.54
C PHE A 146 -3.20 4.05 11.00
N ASP A 147 -3.35 3.11 10.04
CA ASP A 147 -2.25 2.46 9.34
C ASP A 147 -1.32 3.47 8.64
N MET A 148 -1.89 4.46 7.96
CA MET A 148 -1.14 5.52 7.28
C MET A 148 -0.27 6.31 8.26
N VAL A 149 -0.81 6.68 9.43
CA VAL A 149 -0.08 7.41 10.47
C VAL A 149 1.05 6.57 11.05
N ILE A 150 0.80 5.28 11.34
CA ILE A 150 1.82 4.35 11.84
C ILE A 150 2.97 4.23 10.84
N ARG A 151 2.66 4.03 9.54
CA ARG A 151 3.68 3.89 8.49
C ARG A 151 4.57 5.12 8.36
N GLN A 152 3.98 6.31 8.40
CA GLN A 152 4.74 7.57 8.37
C GLN A 152 5.67 7.69 9.57
N SER A 153 5.26 7.19 10.73
CA SER A 153 6.04 7.24 11.96
C SER A 153 7.15 6.18 12.04
N ILE A 154 6.92 4.97 11.49
CA ILE A 154 7.88 3.86 11.56
C ILE A 154 8.98 3.93 10.49
N LEU A 155 8.68 4.51 9.33
CA LEU A 155 9.59 4.55 8.18
C LEU A 155 10.94 5.22 8.49
N PRO A 156 11.00 6.41 9.12
CA PRO A 156 12.27 7.04 9.49
C PRO A 156 13.12 6.18 10.43
N ALA A 157 12.47 5.51 11.38
CA ALA A 157 13.15 4.65 12.35
C ALA A 157 13.72 3.37 11.73
N VAL A 158 13.13 2.90 10.61
CA VAL A 158 13.58 1.70 9.88
C VAL A 158 14.73 2.01 8.93
N VAL A 159 14.65 3.12 8.16
CA VAL A 159 15.65 3.45 7.12
C VAL A 159 16.80 4.31 7.63
N GLY A 160 16.61 5.04 8.74
CA GLY A 160 17.56 6.03 9.26
C GLY A 160 17.68 7.27 8.39
N ASP A 161 18.26 8.35 8.94
CA ASP A 161 18.29 9.68 8.31
C ASP A 161 18.96 9.69 6.93
N LYS A 162 20.03 8.91 6.76
CA LYS A 162 20.80 8.86 5.50
C LYS A 162 20.00 8.32 4.29
N ASN A 163 19.04 7.43 4.55
CA ASN A 163 18.25 6.77 3.50
C ASN A 163 16.77 7.19 3.50
N LEU A 164 16.40 8.17 4.34
CA LEU A 164 15.01 8.55 4.53
C LEU A 164 14.32 8.96 3.22
N ASN A 165 14.92 9.88 2.47
CA ASN A 165 14.35 10.35 1.19
C ASN A 165 14.16 9.20 0.20
N ASN A 166 15.10 8.27 0.18
CA ASN A 166 15.07 7.10 -0.67
C ASN A 166 13.97 6.11 -0.24
N GLY A 167 13.87 5.84 1.06
CA GLY A 167 12.82 4.98 1.61
C GLY A 167 11.42 5.55 1.34
N VAL A 168 11.24 6.87 1.54
CA VAL A 168 9.97 7.55 1.24
C VAL A 168 9.63 7.47 -0.25
N ALA A 169 10.60 7.76 -1.14
CA ALA A 169 10.38 7.71 -2.58
C ALA A 169 9.97 6.30 -3.07
N LEU A 170 10.67 5.26 -2.59
CA LEU A 170 10.35 3.87 -2.95
C LEU A 170 9.01 3.41 -2.38
N SER A 171 8.66 3.82 -1.15
CA SER A 171 7.37 3.50 -0.55
C SER A 171 6.22 4.18 -1.30
N ARG A 172 6.42 5.44 -1.73
CA ARG A 172 5.45 6.14 -2.58
C ARG A 172 5.30 5.47 -3.94
N ALA A 173 6.41 5.20 -4.64
CA ALA A 173 6.38 4.53 -5.94
C ALA A 173 5.68 3.17 -5.86
N GLY A 174 5.95 2.38 -4.81
CA GLY A 174 5.24 1.12 -4.56
C GLY A 174 3.73 1.33 -4.35
N GLY A 175 3.35 2.35 -3.57
CA GLY A 175 1.96 2.73 -3.35
C GLY A 175 1.26 3.16 -4.64
N ASP A 176 1.90 4.01 -5.44
CA ASP A 176 1.33 4.50 -6.71
C ASP A 176 1.11 3.36 -7.71
N VAL A 177 2.06 2.44 -7.83
CA VAL A 177 1.93 1.24 -8.68
C VAL A 177 0.76 0.37 -8.20
N THR A 178 0.63 0.14 -6.90
CA THR A 178 -0.48 -0.65 -6.36
C THR A 178 -1.83 0.04 -6.54
N GLN A 179 -1.87 1.37 -6.45
CA GLN A 179 -3.08 2.16 -6.70
C GLN A 179 -3.55 2.07 -8.16
N MET A 180 -2.61 2.03 -9.10
CA MET A 180 -2.94 1.91 -10.53
C MET A 180 -3.34 0.47 -10.90
N ILE A 181 -2.59 -0.52 -10.45
CA ILE A 181 -2.74 -1.92 -10.87
C ILE A 181 -3.79 -2.65 -10.01
N GLY A 182 -3.90 -2.33 -8.73
CA GLY A 182 -4.80 -3.00 -7.79
C GLY A 182 -6.27 -3.06 -8.24
N PRO A 183 -6.88 -1.93 -8.63
CA PRO A 183 -8.24 -1.91 -9.15
C PRO A 183 -8.42 -2.75 -10.43
N ILE A 184 -7.42 -2.72 -11.32
CA ILE A 184 -7.44 -3.50 -12.56
C ILE A 184 -7.44 -5.00 -12.23
N LEU A 185 -6.53 -5.43 -11.35
CA LEU A 185 -6.48 -6.83 -10.90
C LEU A 185 -7.78 -7.24 -10.19
N GLY A 186 -8.31 -6.38 -9.31
CA GLY A 186 -9.58 -6.62 -8.64
C GLY A 186 -10.74 -6.82 -9.63
N GLY A 187 -10.83 -5.96 -10.65
CA GLY A 187 -11.84 -6.06 -11.70
C GLY A 187 -11.66 -7.31 -12.58
N VAL A 188 -10.44 -7.62 -12.99
CA VAL A 188 -10.14 -8.82 -13.79
C VAL A 188 -10.48 -10.09 -13.02
N VAL A 189 -10.02 -10.20 -11.77
CA VAL A 189 -10.31 -11.39 -10.93
C VAL A 189 -11.82 -11.53 -10.70
N LEU A 190 -12.53 -10.44 -10.48
CA LEU A 190 -13.98 -10.44 -10.33
C LEU A 190 -14.71 -10.86 -11.62
N ALA A 191 -14.24 -10.41 -12.79
CA ALA A 191 -14.86 -10.71 -14.08
C ALA A 191 -14.70 -12.18 -14.50
N PHE A 192 -13.56 -12.80 -14.20
CA PHE A 192 -13.26 -14.18 -14.61
C PHE A 192 -13.52 -15.23 -13.53
N LEU A 193 -13.56 -14.80 -12.25
CA LEU A 193 -13.76 -15.68 -11.11
C LEU A 193 -14.99 -15.20 -10.32
N SER A 194 -15.35 -15.93 -9.28
CA SER A 194 -16.48 -15.54 -8.42
C SER A 194 -16.05 -14.51 -7.35
N VAL A 195 -17.00 -13.78 -6.79
CA VAL A 195 -16.80 -12.88 -5.64
C VAL A 195 -16.10 -13.61 -4.48
N LYS A 196 -16.47 -14.88 -4.24
CA LYS A 196 -15.87 -15.71 -3.18
C LYS A 196 -14.37 -15.93 -3.39
N VAL A 197 -13.96 -16.23 -4.62
CA VAL A 197 -12.54 -16.43 -4.99
C VAL A 197 -11.79 -15.10 -4.91
N SER A 198 -12.37 -14.03 -5.45
CA SER A 198 -11.78 -12.69 -5.40
C SER A 198 -11.50 -12.27 -3.96
N TYR A 199 -12.47 -12.49 -3.08
CA TYR A 199 -12.33 -12.16 -1.67
C TYR A 199 -11.34 -13.08 -0.94
N GLY A 200 -11.26 -14.36 -1.32
CA GLY A 200 -10.23 -15.29 -0.84
C GLY A 200 -8.82 -14.81 -1.14
N ILE A 201 -8.58 -14.29 -2.37
CA ILE A 201 -7.29 -13.69 -2.75
C ILE A 201 -6.98 -12.45 -1.91
N ILE A 202 -7.96 -11.56 -1.71
CA ILE A 202 -7.80 -10.34 -0.89
C ILE A 202 -7.40 -10.70 0.54
N VAL A 203 -8.09 -11.67 1.16
CA VAL A 203 -7.77 -12.15 2.51
C VAL A 203 -6.37 -12.77 2.55
N GLY A 204 -6.00 -13.54 1.54
CA GLY A 204 -4.64 -14.09 1.41
C GLY A 204 -3.57 -12.99 1.41
N LEU A 205 -3.78 -11.91 0.65
CA LEU A 205 -2.87 -10.77 0.61
C LEU A 205 -2.78 -10.07 1.98
N TYR A 206 -3.90 -9.87 2.69
CA TYR A 206 -3.91 -9.32 4.04
C TYR A 206 -3.13 -10.19 5.03
N LEU A 207 -3.30 -11.50 4.98
CA LEU A 207 -2.58 -12.45 5.84
C LEU A 207 -1.08 -12.46 5.57
N ILE A 208 -0.67 -12.42 4.30
CA ILE A 208 0.76 -12.33 3.93
C ILE A 208 1.34 -10.99 4.38
N SER A 209 0.59 -9.87 4.21
CA SER A 209 0.98 -8.56 4.72
C SER A 209 1.20 -8.58 6.23
N LEU A 210 0.27 -9.18 6.99
CA LEU A 210 0.37 -9.35 8.44
C LEU A 210 1.60 -10.17 8.81
N PHE A 211 1.85 -11.29 8.12
CA PHE A 211 3.02 -12.12 8.35
C PHE A 211 4.32 -11.34 8.14
N CYS A 212 4.41 -10.56 7.06
CA CYS A 212 5.56 -9.68 6.81
C CYS A 212 5.74 -8.65 7.93
N ALA A 213 4.64 -8.04 8.43
CA ALA A 213 4.68 -7.07 9.52
C ALA A 213 5.18 -7.69 10.84
N ILE A 214 4.76 -8.91 11.17
CA ILE A 214 5.21 -9.65 12.36
C ILE A 214 6.72 -9.92 12.29
N THR A 215 7.23 -10.26 11.11
CA THR A 215 8.65 -10.60 10.87
C THR A 215 9.59 -9.40 11.01
N ILE A 216 9.07 -8.16 11.00
CA ILE A 216 9.88 -6.97 11.24
C ILE A 216 10.43 -7.02 12.68
N GLU A 217 11.75 -6.95 12.83
CA GLU A 217 12.38 -6.86 14.15
C GLU A 217 11.97 -5.55 14.86
N LYS A 218 11.99 -5.57 16.21
CA LYS A 218 11.68 -4.37 17.02
C LYS A 218 12.47 -3.15 16.52
N VAL A 219 11.74 -2.08 16.29
CA VAL A 219 12.30 -0.80 15.87
C VAL A 219 12.44 0.06 17.13
N SER A 220 13.68 0.15 17.63
CA SER A 220 13.99 1.05 18.74
C SER A 220 13.98 2.49 18.22
N VAL A 221 13.01 3.28 18.64
CA VAL A 221 13.03 4.72 18.41
C VAL A 221 13.92 5.33 19.47
N LYS A 222 15.04 5.93 19.07
CA LYS A 222 15.75 6.85 19.96
C LYS A 222 14.79 7.99 20.26
N SER A 223 14.27 8.03 21.50
CA SER A 223 13.61 9.22 22.03
C SER A 223 14.62 10.35 21.95
N SER A 224 14.40 11.29 21.05
CA SER A 224 15.06 12.59 21.15
C SER A 224 14.35 13.33 22.27
N ALA A 225 14.93 13.23 23.47
CA ALA A 225 14.63 14.13 24.56
C ALA A 225 15.17 15.51 24.21
#